data_1968cd56015dee26a0c8ae4db7e13b68
#
_entry.id   1968cd56015dee26a0c8ae4db7e13b68
#
_cell.length_a   1.000
_cell.length_b   1.000
_cell.length_c   1.000
_cell.angle_alpha   90.00
_cell.angle_beta   90.00
_cell.angle_gamma   90.00
#
_symmetry.space_group_name_H-M   'P 1'
#
loop_
_entity.id
_entity.type
_entity.pdbx_description
1 polymer ?
#
loop_
_entity_poly.entity_id
_entity_poly.type
_entity_poly.pdbx_seq_one_letter_code
_entity_poly.pdbx_strand_id
1 'polypeptide(L)'
;SFKLKVPKSDVEDFIDTFPFEPTTGQMDALNQIFRDIESDDPMSRLIEGDVGSGKTFIAAVASYATIMNRPGDQTYGNLQVAYMAPTEVLAVQLFENFIEYFKNTGISIGLVTGSGCRKFPTKVASSQKPWTEISKTQLTKWIKSGEIAITVGTHALISKSIDFRQLQHQSKPFR
;
A
#
# COMPACT_ATOMS: atom_id res chain seq x y z
N SER A 1 -19.28 -0.14 15.27
CA SER A 1 -18.92 0.49 14.00
C SER A 1 -17.54 1.13 14.16
N PHE A 2 -16.60 0.63 13.41
CA PHE A 2 -15.20 1.04 13.48
C PHE A 2 -15.01 2.22 12.53
N LYS A 3 -14.99 3.46 13.05
CA LYS A 3 -14.67 4.62 12.22
C LYS A 3 -13.17 4.71 12.02
N LEU A 4 -12.74 4.55 10.79
CA LEU A 4 -11.40 4.91 10.36
C LEU A 4 -11.31 6.43 10.28
N LYS A 5 -10.24 7.01 10.81
CA LYS A 5 -10.00 8.45 10.76
C LYS A 5 -8.65 8.70 10.08
N VAL A 6 -8.69 9.45 8.98
CA VAL A 6 -7.46 9.81 8.27
C VAL A 6 -6.57 10.70 9.15
N PRO A 7 -5.31 10.32 9.40
CA PRO A 7 -4.38 11.11 10.21
C PRO A 7 -3.86 12.31 9.38
N LYS A 8 -4.60 13.42 9.38
CA LYS A 8 -4.36 14.58 8.50
C LYS A 8 -2.95 15.14 8.59
N SER A 9 -2.41 15.30 9.80
CA SER A 9 -1.06 15.84 9.99
C SER A 9 0.02 14.94 9.39
N ASP A 10 -0.07 13.63 9.63
CA ASP A 10 0.89 12.67 9.08
C ASP A 10 0.80 12.59 7.56
N VAL A 11 -0.41 12.69 7.00
CA VAL A 11 -0.64 12.70 5.56
C VAL A 11 -0.08 13.97 4.91
N GLU A 12 -0.27 15.13 5.52
CA GLU A 12 0.31 16.40 5.04
C GLU A 12 1.83 16.34 5.04
N ASP A 13 2.44 15.84 6.11
CA ASP A 13 3.89 15.65 6.20
C ASP A 13 4.40 14.70 5.10
N PHE A 14 3.67 13.63 4.81
CA PHE A 14 4.01 12.71 3.74
C PHE A 14 3.91 13.35 2.36
N ILE A 15 2.86 14.15 2.10
CA ILE A 15 2.69 14.91 0.85
C ILE A 15 3.85 15.89 0.67
N ASP A 16 4.29 16.55 1.73
CA ASP A 16 5.38 17.51 1.70
C ASP A 16 6.75 16.89 1.35
N THR A 17 6.88 15.56 1.46
CA THR A 17 8.11 14.85 1.02
C THR A 17 8.24 14.72 -0.50
N PHE A 18 7.17 14.94 -1.26
CA PHE A 18 7.19 14.85 -2.72
C PHE A 18 7.87 16.09 -3.33
N PRO A 19 8.61 15.92 -4.45
CA PRO A 19 9.37 17.00 -5.07
C PRO A 19 8.52 17.95 -5.92
N PHE A 20 7.20 17.93 -5.78
CA PHE A 20 6.25 18.77 -6.51
C PHE A 20 5.04 19.10 -5.65
N GLU A 21 4.39 20.20 -5.96
CA GLU A 21 3.13 20.59 -5.35
C GLU A 21 1.96 19.82 -6.01
N PRO A 22 1.05 19.23 -5.20
CA PRO A 22 -0.13 18.58 -5.75
C PRO A 22 -1.02 19.58 -6.50
N THR A 23 -1.59 19.14 -7.62
CA THR A 23 -2.61 19.94 -8.32
C THR A 23 -3.93 19.96 -7.53
N THR A 24 -4.77 20.94 -7.81
CA THR A 24 -6.12 21.02 -7.22
C THR A 24 -6.92 19.75 -7.50
N GLY A 25 -6.85 19.22 -8.73
CA GLY A 25 -7.52 17.97 -9.10
C GLY A 25 -7.03 16.77 -8.33
N GLN A 26 -5.72 16.67 -8.06
CA GLN A 26 -5.16 15.61 -7.22
C GLN A 26 -5.64 15.71 -5.78
N MET A 27 -5.66 16.90 -5.20
CA MET A 27 -6.15 17.10 -3.84
C MET A 27 -7.65 16.83 -3.72
N ASP A 28 -8.46 17.20 -4.72
CA ASP A 28 -9.89 16.90 -4.76
C ASP A 28 -10.14 15.38 -4.78
N ALA A 29 -9.38 14.66 -5.62
CA ALA A 29 -9.45 13.21 -5.67
C ALA A 29 -9.05 12.56 -4.33
N LEU A 30 -7.98 13.03 -3.70
CA LEU A 30 -7.55 12.55 -2.39
C LEU A 30 -8.61 12.82 -1.31
N ASN A 31 -9.18 14.00 -1.27
CA ASN A 31 -10.22 14.33 -0.30
C ASN A 31 -11.46 13.46 -0.48
N GLN A 32 -11.81 13.09 -1.72
CA GLN A 32 -12.88 12.14 -1.98
C GLN A 32 -12.54 10.76 -1.43
N ILE A 33 -11.33 10.27 -1.68
CA ILE A 33 -10.85 8.97 -1.16
C ILE A 33 -10.83 8.97 0.38
N PHE A 34 -10.39 10.04 1.01
CA PHE A 34 -10.36 10.14 2.47
C PHE A 34 -11.77 10.09 3.07
N ARG A 35 -12.75 10.78 2.47
CA ARG A 35 -14.15 10.68 2.89
C ARG A 35 -14.67 9.24 2.80
N ASP A 36 -14.28 8.52 1.76
CA ASP A 36 -14.70 7.13 1.59
C ASP A 36 -14.01 6.19 2.59
N ILE A 37 -12.72 6.43 2.89
CA ILE A 37 -12.00 5.69 3.95
C ILE A 37 -12.68 5.90 5.31
N GLU A 38 -13.17 7.10 5.59
CA GLU A 38 -13.84 7.46 6.84
C GLU A 38 -15.32 7.04 6.88
N SER A 39 -15.89 6.58 5.77
CA SER A 39 -17.26 6.09 5.73
C SER A 39 -17.42 4.73 6.43
N ASP A 40 -18.62 4.44 6.92
CA ASP A 40 -18.90 3.19 7.63
C ASP A 40 -18.99 1.96 6.70
N ASP A 41 -18.94 2.16 5.39
CA ASP A 41 -18.96 1.08 4.41
C ASP A 41 -17.55 0.52 4.15
N PRO A 42 -17.36 -0.81 4.23
CA PRO A 42 -16.08 -1.41 3.92
C PRO A 42 -15.73 -1.14 2.45
N MET A 43 -14.67 -0.37 2.27
CA MET A 43 -14.24 0.05 0.96
C MET A 43 -13.35 -1.01 0.33
N SER A 44 -13.84 -1.60 -0.76
CA SER A 44 -12.99 -2.24 -1.77
C SER A 44 -12.85 -1.25 -2.92
N ARG A 45 -11.79 -0.43 -2.90
CA ARG A 45 -11.51 0.47 -4.02
C ARG A 45 -10.40 -0.08 -4.88
N LEU A 46 -10.74 -0.22 -6.14
CA LEU A 46 -9.78 -0.40 -7.21
C LEU A 46 -9.35 0.99 -7.71
N ILE A 47 -8.10 1.35 -7.50
CA ILE A 47 -7.52 2.54 -8.11
C ILE A 47 -6.87 2.10 -9.40
N GLU A 48 -7.53 2.31 -10.53
CA GLU A 48 -6.97 2.09 -11.85
C GLU A 48 -6.41 3.39 -12.41
N GLY A 49 -5.24 3.31 -13.01
CA GLY A 49 -4.67 4.47 -13.66
C GLY A 49 -3.42 4.18 -14.48
N ASP A 50 -3.21 5.02 -15.49
CA ASP A 50 -1.99 5.01 -16.27
C ASP A 50 -0.81 5.50 -15.43
N VAL A 51 0.32 4.80 -15.52
CA VAL A 51 1.57 5.23 -14.91
C VAL A 51 2.03 6.54 -15.56
N GLY A 52 2.32 7.56 -14.75
CA GLY A 52 2.81 8.87 -15.20
C GLY A 52 1.78 10.00 -15.26
N SER A 53 0.50 9.76 -14.93
CA SER A 53 -0.57 10.77 -14.97
C SER A 53 -0.88 11.46 -13.64
N GLY A 54 0.01 11.36 -12.65
CA GLY A 54 -0.25 11.84 -11.28
C GLY A 54 -1.10 10.90 -10.42
N LYS A 55 -1.60 9.81 -10.98
CA LYS A 55 -2.39 8.80 -10.26
C LYS A 55 -1.54 7.98 -9.29
N THR A 56 -0.26 7.79 -9.59
CA THR A 56 0.68 7.11 -8.68
C THR A 56 0.86 7.88 -7.39
N PHE A 57 0.91 9.21 -7.45
CA PHE A 57 0.92 10.08 -6.27
C PHE A 57 -0.35 9.88 -5.43
N ILE A 58 -1.52 9.93 -6.05
CA ILE A 58 -2.81 9.71 -5.38
C ILE A 58 -2.84 8.33 -4.73
N ALA A 59 -2.42 7.29 -5.45
CA ALA A 59 -2.36 5.93 -4.92
C ALA A 59 -1.40 5.81 -3.73
N ALA A 60 -0.23 6.44 -3.79
CA ALA A 60 0.74 6.45 -2.70
C ALA A 60 0.19 7.14 -1.44
N VAL A 61 -0.39 8.31 -1.59
CA VAL A 61 -0.96 9.07 -0.46
C VAL A 61 -2.16 8.35 0.15
N ALA A 62 -3.06 7.79 -0.68
CA ALA A 62 -4.19 7.01 -0.21
C ALA A 62 -3.73 5.73 0.54
N SER A 63 -2.69 5.08 0.05
CA SER A 63 -2.10 3.91 0.71
C SER A 63 -1.48 4.29 2.06
N TYR A 64 -0.75 5.38 2.12
CA TYR A 64 -0.18 5.90 3.36
C TYR A 64 -1.27 6.22 4.39
N ALA A 65 -2.30 6.95 3.99
CA ALA A 65 -3.43 7.28 4.85
C ALA A 65 -4.14 6.03 5.40
N THR A 66 -4.28 5.01 4.56
CA THR A 66 -4.89 3.73 4.95
C THR A 66 -4.05 2.98 5.97
N ILE A 67 -2.74 2.87 5.74
CA ILE A 67 -1.82 2.11 6.59
C ILE A 67 -1.61 2.82 7.93
N MET A 68 -1.49 4.13 7.93
CA MET A 68 -1.28 4.94 9.14
C MET A 68 -2.55 5.13 9.95
N ASN A 69 -3.69 4.74 9.40
CA ASN A 69 -4.96 4.77 10.11
C ASN A 69 -4.95 3.71 11.22
N ARG A 70 -5.02 4.17 12.46
CA ARG A 70 -5.08 3.29 13.62
C ARG A 70 -6.45 3.43 14.28
N PRO A 71 -7.11 2.31 14.57
CA PRO A 71 -8.23 2.31 15.49
C PRO A 71 -7.77 2.86 16.84
N GLY A 72 -8.56 3.72 17.47
CA GLY A 72 -8.16 4.48 18.66
C GLY A 72 -7.66 3.68 19.87
N ASP A 73 -7.82 2.36 19.84
CA ASP A 73 -7.49 1.45 20.94
C ASP A 73 -6.34 0.48 20.62
N GLN A 74 -5.72 0.57 19.44
CA GLN A 74 -4.67 -0.37 19.02
C GLN A 74 -3.34 0.34 18.76
N THR A 75 -2.27 -0.23 19.32
CA THR A 75 -0.90 0.25 19.13
C THR A 75 -0.32 -0.11 17.76
N TYR A 76 -1.00 -0.95 16.97
CA TYR A 76 -0.59 -1.33 15.62
C TYR A 76 -1.79 -1.25 14.67
N GLY A 77 -1.63 -0.53 13.59
CA GLY A 77 -2.55 -0.55 12.46
C GLY A 77 -2.13 -1.70 11.54
N ASN A 78 -3.02 -2.64 11.29
CA ASN A 78 -2.78 -3.78 10.41
C ASN A 78 -3.57 -3.67 9.11
N LEU A 79 -3.90 -2.46 8.69
CA LEU A 79 -4.51 -2.27 7.39
C LEU A 79 -3.45 -2.45 6.32
N GLN A 80 -3.78 -3.27 5.33
CA GLN A 80 -2.90 -3.60 4.22
C GLN A 80 -3.53 -3.13 2.92
N VAL A 81 -2.67 -2.77 1.97
CA VAL A 81 -3.07 -2.29 0.67
C VAL A 81 -2.53 -3.24 -0.40
N ALA A 82 -3.38 -3.62 -1.34
CA ALA A 82 -2.97 -4.29 -2.56
C ALA A 82 -3.14 -3.33 -3.74
N TYR A 83 -2.09 -3.15 -4.51
CA TYR A 83 -2.12 -2.36 -5.73
C TYR A 83 -1.97 -3.27 -6.96
N MET A 84 -2.97 -3.26 -7.83
CA MET A 84 -3.03 -4.12 -9.00
C MET A 84 -2.66 -3.33 -10.24
N ALA A 85 -1.63 -3.78 -10.93
CA ALA A 85 -1.23 -3.24 -12.23
C ALA A 85 -1.74 -4.14 -13.37
N PRO A 86 -2.05 -3.58 -14.54
CA PRO A 86 -2.56 -4.38 -15.67
C PRO A 86 -1.51 -5.30 -16.28
N THR A 87 -0.23 -4.99 -16.15
CA THR A 87 0.88 -5.80 -16.67
C THR A 87 1.99 -5.96 -15.64
N GLU A 88 2.82 -7.00 -15.81
CA GLU A 88 3.99 -7.24 -14.97
C GLU A 88 5.01 -6.10 -15.05
N VAL A 89 5.26 -5.56 -16.24
CA VAL A 89 6.18 -4.43 -16.45
C VAL A 89 5.71 -3.21 -15.66
N LEU A 90 4.43 -2.90 -15.70
CA LEU A 90 3.85 -1.79 -14.93
C LEU A 90 3.88 -2.05 -13.42
N ALA A 91 3.69 -3.31 -13.00
CA ALA A 91 3.80 -3.68 -11.58
C ALA A 91 5.22 -3.45 -11.04
N VAL A 92 6.25 -3.83 -11.80
CA VAL A 92 7.65 -3.59 -11.44
C VAL A 92 7.95 -2.10 -11.36
N GLN A 93 7.51 -1.32 -12.34
CA GLN A 93 7.71 0.13 -12.37
C GLN A 93 7.01 0.81 -11.19
N LEU A 94 5.81 0.40 -10.87
CA LEU A 94 5.06 0.91 -9.73
C LEU A 94 5.73 0.57 -8.40
N PHE A 95 6.25 -0.64 -8.26
CA PHE A 95 7.02 -1.06 -7.10
C PHE A 95 8.24 -0.16 -6.88
N GLU A 96 9.01 0.12 -7.93
CA GLU A 96 10.16 1.00 -7.88
C GLU A 96 9.78 2.44 -7.53
N ASN A 97 8.70 2.97 -8.09
CA ASN A 97 8.18 4.29 -7.74
C ASN A 97 7.73 4.36 -6.27
N PHE A 98 7.07 3.33 -5.77
CA PHE A 98 6.64 3.29 -4.37
C PHE A 98 7.82 3.22 -3.41
N ILE A 99 8.89 2.53 -3.76
CA ILE A 99 10.12 2.53 -2.97
C ILE A 99 10.62 3.96 -2.74
N GLU A 100 10.68 4.77 -3.80
CA GLU A 100 11.09 6.18 -3.68
C GLU A 100 10.16 6.99 -2.77
N TYR A 101 8.85 6.80 -2.87
CA TYR A 101 7.89 7.53 -2.06
C TYR A 101 7.89 7.09 -0.58
N PHE A 102 8.13 5.82 -0.31
CA PHE A 102 8.01 5.23 1.04
C PHE A 102 9.35 4.98 1.74
N LYS A 103 10.47 5.31 1.15
CA LYS A 103 11.81 4.98 1.68
C LYS A 103 12.10 5.49 3.09
N ASN A 104 11.44 6.55 3.53
CA ASN A 104 11.64 7.15 4.85
C ASN A 104 10.45 6.94 5.81
N THR A 105 9.52 6.06 5.47
CA THR A 105 8.29 5.85 6.26
C THR A 105 8.33 4.63 7.16
N GLY A 106 9.29 3.71 6.96
CA GLY A 106 9.32 2.41 7.62
C GLY A 106 8.30 1.39 7.06
N ILE A 107 7.53 1.74 6.04
CA ILE A 107 6.54 0.87 5.41
C ILE A 107 7.24 -0.12 4.49
N SER A 108 6.91 -1.40 4.62
CA SER A 108 7.45 -2.47 3.78
C SER A 108 6.51 -2.75 2.60
N ILE A 109 7.11 -2.95 1.43
CA ILE A 109 6.42 -3.17 0.17
C ILE A 109 6.84 -4.50 -0.43
N GLY A 110 5.87 -5.30 -0.87
CA GLY A 110 6.09 -6.53 -1.60
C GLY A 110 5.72 -6.40 -3.06
N LEU A 111 6.45 -7.09 -3.92
CA LEU A 111 6.14 -7.25 -5.34
C LEU A 111 5.93 -8.73 -5.64
N VAL A 112 4.85 -9.07 -6.34
CA VAL A 112 4.60 -10.40 -6.87
C VAL A 112 4.51 -10.37 -8.38
N THR A 113 5.43 -11.09 -9.05
CA THR A 113 5.47 -11.22 -10.51
C THR A 113 5.58 -12.69 -10.90
N GLY A 114 5.33 -13.01 -12.17
CA GLY A 114 5.56 -14.35 -12.72
C GLY A 114 7.02 -14.78 -12.68
N SER A 115 7.95 -13.81 -12.70
CA SER A 115 9.40 -14.05 -12.64
C SER A 115 9.95 -14.18 -11.22
N GLY A 116 9.16 -13.87 -10.19
CA GLY A 116 9.58 -13.91 -8.79
C GLY A 116 8.96 -12.82 -7.94
N CYS A 117 9.35 -12.80 -6.68
CA CYS A 117 8.87 -11.83 -5.70
C CYS A 117 10.03 -11.00 -5.15
N ARG A 118 9.71 -9.78 -4.70
CA ARG A 118 10.66 -8.85 -4.09
C ARG A 118 10.07 -8.23 -2.84
N LYS A 119 10.93 -7.87 -1.90
CA LYS A 119 10.56 -7.11 -0.71
C LYS A 119 11.46 -5.90 -0.52
N PHE A 120 10.85 -4.77 -0.28
CA PHE A 120 11.48 -3.53 0.21
C PHE A 120 11.07 -3.28 1.67
N PRO A 121 11.96 -2.81 2.56
CA PRO A 121 13.39 -2.62 2.34
C PRO A 121 14.19 -3.92 2.38
N THR A 122 15.39 -3.90 1.81
CA THR A 122 16.32 -5.00 1.99
C THR A 122 16.91 -4.99 3.40
N LYS A 123 17.11 -6.19 3.96
CA LYS A 123 17.87 -6.35 5.22
C LYS A 123 19.37 -6.62 4.98
N VAL A 124 19.76 -6.73 3.73
CA VAL A 124 21.15 -7.03 3.34
C VAL A 124 21.94 -5.73 3.24
N ALA A 125 22.80 -5.47 4.23
CA ALA A 125 23.55 -4.22 4.34
C ALA A 125 24.50 -3.96 3.15
N SER A 126 24.97 -5.01 2.47
CA SER A 126 25.84 -4.91 1.30
C SER A 126 25.11 -4.85 -0.04
N SER A 127 23.78 -4.84 -0.04
CA SER A 127 23.00 -4.84 -1.26
C SER A 127 23.08 -3.47 -1.95
N GLN A 128 23.34 -3.50 -3.26
CA GLN A 128 23.27 -2.30 -4.10
C GLN A 128 21.82 -1.93 -4.46
N LYS A 129 20.90 -2.88 -4.26
CA LYS A 129 19.47 -2.69 -4.52
C LYS A 129 18.73 -2.42 -3.21
N PRO A 130 17.72 -1.52 -3.20
CA PRO A 130 16.95 -1.25 -1.99
C PRO A 130 16.00 -2.38 -1.60
N TRP A 131 15.84 -3.39 -2.44
CA TRP A 131 14.96 -4.54 -2.28
C TRP A 131 15.71 -5.87 -2.37
N THR A 132 15.11 -6.93 -1.90
CA THR A 132 15.63 -8.30 -1.93
C THR A 132 14.65 -9.21 -2.66
N GLU A 133 15.19 -10.16 -3.42
CA GLU A 133 14.38 -11.26 -3.96
C GLU A 133 14.00 -12.23 -2.84
N ILE A 134 12.75 -12.67 -2.85
CA ILE A 134 12.20 -13.60 -1.86
C ILE A 134 11.35 -14.65 -2.56
N SER A 135 11.12 -15.77 -1.86
CA SER A 135 10.19 -16.79 -2.34
C SER A 135 8.73 -16.31 -2.20
N LYS A 136 7.86 -16.87 -3.02
CA LYS A 136 6.41 -16.61 -2.90
C LYS A 136 5.85 -17.05 -1.54
N THR A 137 6.37 -18.13 -0.98
CA THR A 137 6.00 -18.61 0.35
C THR A 137 6.36 -17.59 1.42
N GLN A 138 7.55 -17.01 1.35
CA GLN A 138 7.99 -15.96 2.28
C GLN A 138 7.18 -14.68 2.12
N LEU A 139 6.89 -14.26 0.89
CA LEU A 139 6.02 -13.12 0.61
C LEU A 139 4.64 -13.31 1.26
N THR A 140 4.01 -14.44 1.03
CA THR A 140 2.68 -14.77 1.60
C THR A 140 2.72 -14.75 3.12
N LYS A 141 3.75 -15.31 3.74
CA LYS A 141 3.93 -15.31 5.18
C LYS A 141 4.01 -13.88 5.74
N TRP A 142 4.78 -13.02 5.11
CA TRP A 142 4.95 -11.63 5.55
C TRP A 142 3.72 -10.75 5.29
N ILE A 143 2.95 -11.06 4.25
CA ILE A 143 1.63 -10.42 4.05
C ILE A 143 0.68 -10.82 5.18
N LYS A 144 0.59 -12.10 5.51
CA LYS A 144 -0.27 -12.60 6.59
C LYS A 144 0.11 -12.07 7.97
N SER A 145 1.39 -11.89 8.24
CA SER A 145 1.89 -11.35 9.51
C SER A 145 1.75 -9.82 9.62
N GLY A 146 1.41 -9.13 8.53
CA GLY A 146 1.36 -7.67 8.48
C GLY A 146 2.72 -7.00 8.31
N GLU A 147 3.81 -7.75 8.16
CA GLU A 147 5.14 -7.16 7.92
C GLU A 147 5.20 -6.44 6.55
N ILE A 148 4.52 -6.97 5.54
CA ILE A 148 4.34 -6.28 4.25
C ILE A 148 3.00 -5.57 4.27
N ALA A 149 3.03 -4.25 4.26
CA ALA A 149 1.85 -3.41 4.31
C ALA A 149 1.27 -3.10 2.92
N ILE A 150 2.10 -3.00 1.90
CA ILE A 150 1.71 -2.75 0.51
C ILE A 150 2.18 -3.91 -0.36
N THR A 151 1.27 -4.50 -1.12
CA THR A 151 1.61 -5.53 -2.11
C THR A 151 1.25 -5.03 -3.52
N VAL A 152 2.22 -5.09 -4.42
CA VAL A 152 2.08 -4.68 -5.82
C VAL A 152 2.20 -5.91 -6.72
N GLY A 153 1.36 -6.01 -7.71
CA GLY A 153 1.40 -7.10 -8.68
C GLY A 153 0.30 -7.00 -9.73
N THR A 154 0.19 -7.99 -10.59
CA THR A 154 -0.95 -8.11 -11.49
C THR A 154 -2.17 -8.67 -10.74
N HIS A 155 -3.37 -8.40 -11.23
CA HIS A 155 -4.62 -8.89 -10.63
C HIS A 155 -4.60 -10.41 -10.40
N ALA A 156 -4.20 -11.20 -11.40
CA ALA A 156 -4.19 -12.66 -11.30
C ALA A 156 -3.23 -13.17 -10.21
N LEU A 157 -2.04 -12.57 -10.08
CA LEU A 157 -1.03 -12.99 -9.11
C LEU A 157 -1.38 -12.52 -7.70
N ILE A 158 -1.93 -11.33 -7.55
CA ILE A 158 -2.40 -10.82 -6.24
C ILE A 158 -3.57 -11.67 -5.76
N SER A 159 -4.54 -11.96 -6.60
CA SER A 159 -5.71 -12.79 -6.24
C SER A 159 -5.33 -14.21 -5.82
N LYS A 160 -4.24 -14.77 -6.36
CA LYS A 160 -3.71 -16.09 -5.97
C LYS A 160 -2.84 -16.04 -4.71
N SER A 161 -2.20 -14.90 -4.44
CA SER A 161 -1.22 -14.77 -3.34
C SER A 161 -1.86 -14.24 -2.06
N ILE A 162 -2.95 -13.49 -2.17
CA ILE A 162 -3.65 -12.85 -1.08
C ILE A 162 -5.07 -13.40 -1.04
N ASP A 163 -5.39 -14.13 0.03
CA ASP A 163 -6.78 -14.47 0.32
C ASP A 163 -7.43 -13.28 1.03
N PHE A 164 -8.05 -12.38 0.25
CA PHE A 164 -8.78 -11.22 0.77
C PHE A 164 -9.90 -11.59 1.75
N ARG A 165 -10.44 -12.81 1.68
CA ARG A 165 -11.43 -13.29 2.64
C ARG A 165 -10.81 -13.50 4.02
N GLN A 166 -9.56 -13.95 4.09
CA GLN A 166 -8.85 -14.09 5.36
C GLN A 166 -8.48 -12.73 5.95
N LEU A 167 -8.13 -11.73 5.13
CA LEU A 167 -7.87 -10.36 5.58
C LEU A 167 -9.12 -9.71 6.18
N GLN A 168 -10.30 -9.95 5.59
CA GLN A 168 -11.58 -9.48 6.15
C GLN A 168 -11.94 -10.18 7.46
N HIS A 169 -11.53 -11.44 7.67
CA HIS A 169 -11.78 -12.17 8.90
C HIS A 169 -10.85 -11.77 10.05
N GLN A 170 -9.66 -11.26 9.77
CA GLN A 170 -8.75 -10.73 10.81
C GLN A 170 -9.19 -9.36 11.34
N SER A 171 -10.09 -8.68 10.67
CA SER A 171 -10.69 -7.42 11.14
C SER A 171 -11.89 -7.61 12.08
N LYS A 172 -12.25 -8.86 12.44
CA LYS A 172 -13.27 -9.09 13.47
C LYS A 172 -12.65 -8.92 14.85
N PRO A 173 -13.19 -8.03 15.68
CA PRO A 173 -12.72 -7.92 17.06
C PRO A 173 -12.94 -9.25 17.77
N PHE A 174 -11.92 -9.68 18.50
CA PHE A 174 -12.09 -10.73 19.50
C PHE A 174 -13.22 -10.33 20.45
N ARG A 175 -14.20 -11.20 20.60
CA ARG A 175 -15.22 -11.06 21.64
C ARG A 175 -14.62 -11.35 22.99
#